data_d394bdbc3786c8a248c8beebf776d0a6
#
_entry.id   d394bdbc3786c8a248c8beebf776d0a6
#
_cell.length_a   1.000
_cell.length_b   1.000
_cell.length_c   1.000
_cell.angle_alpha   90.00
_cell.angle_beta   90.00
_cell.angle_gamma   90.00
#
_symmetry.space_group_name_H-M   'P 1'
#
loop_
_entity.id
_entity.type
_entity.pdbx_description
1 polymer ?
#
loop_
_entity_poly.entity_id
_entity_poly.type
_entity_poly.pdbx_seq_one_letter_code
_entity_poly.pdbx_strand_id
1 'polypeptide(L)'
;MTDQPNIIFIITDQQRFDTIAELGFDYMETPNLDRMVREGVTFENCFITAASCAPARASLFTGHYPHTTGILRNADNWTRGWTSDLQ
;
A
#
# COMPACT_ATOMS: atom_id res chain seq x y z
N MET A 1 -31.03 -3.09 2.35
CA MET A 1 -30.19 -4.25 2.65
C MET A 1 -28.75 -3.83 2.44
N THR A 2 -27.98 -3.86 3.48
CA THR A 2 -26.55 -3.55 3.41
C THR A 2 -25.78 -4.84 3.20
N ASP A 3 -25.30 -5.06 1.98
CA ASP A 3 -24.36 -6.12 1.71
C ASP A 3 -23.03 -5.74 2.37
N GLN A 4 -22.53 -6.62 3.22
CA GLN A 4 -21.21 -6.48 3.82
C GLN A 4 -20.24 -7.36 3.04
N PRO A 5 -19.52 -6.82 2.08
CA PRO A 5 -18.59 -7.60 1.28
C PRO A 5 -17.38 -8.04 2.12
N ASN A 6 -16.82 -9.18 1.75
CA ASN A 6 -15.50 -9.55 2.25
C ASN A 6 -14.45 -8.70 1.56
N ILE A 7 -13.55 -8.11 2.35
CA ILE A 7 -12.46 -7.27 1.83
C ILE A 7 -11.14 -7.98 2.10
N ILE A 8 -10.38 -8.21 1.04
CA ILE A 8 -9.02 -8.73 1.13
C ILE A 8 -8.07 -7.60 0.73
N PHE A 9 -7.23 -7.20 1.65
CA PHE A 9 -6.19 -6.21 1.41
C PHE A 9 -4.83 -6.89 1.26
N ILE A 10 -4.21 -6.74 0.09
CA ILE A 10 -2.91 -7.33 -0.22
C ILE A 10 -1.92 -6.18 -0.40
N ILE A 11 -0.85 -6.22 0.36
CA ILE A 11 0.26 -5.28 0.24
C ILE A 11 1.54 -6.03 -0.11
N THR A 12 2.19 -5.61 -1.17
CA THR A 12 3.48 -6.15 -1.57
C THR A 12 4.62 -5.36 -0.92
N ASP A 13 5.77 -6.01 -0.75
CA ASP A 13 6.98 -5.35 -0.28
C ASP A 13 7.93 -5.14 -1.46
N GLN A 14 8.53 -3.96 -1.54
CA GLN A 14 9.55 -3.59 -2.52
C GLN A 14 9.10 -3.73 -4.00
N GLN A 15 7.82 -3.83 -4.28
CA GLN A 15 7.35 -3.94 -5.66
C GLN A 15 7.30 -2.57 -6.33
N ARG A 16 7.90 -2.48 -7.52
CA ARG A 16 7.84 -1.31 -8.39
C ARG A 16 6.64 -1.43 -9.34
N PHE A 17 6.05 -0.31 -9.73
CA PHE A 17 4.92 -0.28 -10.67
C PHE A 17 5.31 -0.82 -12.06
N ASP A 18 6.56 -0.64 -12.47
CA ASP A 18 7.09 -1.11 -13.76
C ASP A 18 7.38 -2.62 -13.81
N THR A 19 6.94 -3.37 -12.80
CA THR A 19 7.00 -4.83 -12.76
C THR A 19 5.65 -5.50 -13.08
N ILE A 20 4.69 -4.76 -13.60
CA ILE A 20 3.38 -5.27 -14.03
C ILE A 20 3.25 -5.03 -15.52
N ALA A 21 3.15 -6.11 -16.31
CA ALA A 21 3.18 -6.05 -17.77
C ALA A 21 2.04 -5.21 -18.35
N GLU A 22 0.83 -5.37 -17.85
CA GLU A 22 -0.37 -4.66 -18.34
C GLU A 22 -0.31 -3.13 -18.17
N LEU A 23 0.59 -2.63 -17.31
CA LEU A 23 0.84 -1.20 -17.18
C LEU A 23 1.80 -0.63 -18.23
N GLY A 24 2.10 -1.40 -19.28
CA GLY A 24 2.94 -0.99 -20.40
C GLY A 24 4.38 -1.53 -20.36
N PHE A 25 4.64 -2.55 -19.54
CA PHE A 25 5.96 -3.12 -19.31
C PHE A 25 6.02 -4.57 -19.81
N ASP A 26 5.97 -4.76 -21.11
CA ASP A 26 5.83 -6.05 -21.79
C ASP A 26 7.01 -7.01 -21.64
N TYR A 27 8.11 -6.58 -21.03
CA TYR A 27 9.23 -7.43 -20.67
C TYR A 27 8.96 -8.28 -19.39
N MET A 28 7.83 -8.03 -18.72
CA MET A 28 7.42 -8.78 -17.55
C MET A 28 6.34 -9.82 -17.91
N GLU A 29 6.32 -10.90 -17.16
CA GLU A 29 5.25 -11.90 -17.22
C GLU A 29 4.48 -11.91 -15.90
N THR A 30 3.36 -11.22 -15.84
CA THR A 30 2.54 -11.07 -14.63
C THR A 30 1.06 -11.33 -14.93
N PRO A 31 0.69 -12.55 -15.38
CA PRO A 31 -0.65 -12.83 -15.92
C PRO A 31 -1.77 -12.60 -14.90
N ASN A 32 -1.55 -12.89 -13.63
CA ASN A 32 -2.57 -12.70 -12.59
C ASN A 32 -2.73 -11.22 -12.21
N LEU A 33 -1.64 -10.48 -12.10
CA LEU A 33 -1.69 -9.04 -11.87
C LEU A 33 -2.28 -8.31 -13.08
N ASP A 34 -1.90 -8.71 -14.28
CA ASP A 34 -2.46 -8.18 -15.52
C ASP A 34 -3.98 -8.36 -15.60
N ARG A 35 -4.45 -9.52 -15.17
CA ARG A 35 -5.89 -9.78 -15.07
C ARG A 35 -6.58 -8.84 -14.07
N MET A 36 -5.97 -8.61 -12.91
CA MET A 36 -6.50 -7.66 -11.92
C MET A 36 -6.55 -6.24 -12.47
N VAL A 37 -5.54 -5.83 -13.22
CA VAL A 37 -5.51 -4.52 -13.89
C VAL A 37 -6.63 -4.39 -14.91
N ARG A 38 -6.85 -5.41 -15.74
CA ARG A 38 -7.88 -5.39 -16.79
C ARG A 38 -9.30 -5.44 -16.24
N GLU A 39 -9.54 -6.24 -15.18
CA GLU A 39 -10.88 -6.50 -14.64
C GLU A 39 -11.27 -5.56 -13.50
N GLY A 40 -10.30 -4.89 -12.88
CA GLY A 40 -10.48 -4.01 -11.74
C GLY A 40 -10.33 -2.53 -12.06
N VAL A 41 -10.14 -1.74 -11.01
CA VAL A 41 -9.81 -0.32 -11.10
C VAL A 41 -8.35 -0.12 -10.74
N THR A 42 -7.60 0.53 -11.59
CA THR A 42 -6.17 0.81 -11.40
C THR A 42 -5.95 2.30 -11.19
N PHE A 43 -5.30 2.65 -10.09
CA PHE A 43 -4.89 4.00 -9.79
C PHE A 43 -3.42 4.19 -10.20
N GLU A 44 -3.18 4.78 -11.37
CA GLU A 44 -1.83 5.00 -11.88
C GLU A 44 -1.07 6.08 -11.10
N ASN A 45 -1.79 7.06 -10.58
CA ASN A 45 -1.24 8.17 -9.80
C ASN A 45 -1.73 8.08 -8.35
N CYS A 46 -1.23 7.12 -7.60
CA CYS A 46 -1.53 6.94 -6.20
C CYS A 46 -0.29 7.26 -5.35
N PHE A 47 -0.42 8.25 -4.48
CA PHE A 47 0.71 8.76 -3.70
C PHE A 47 0.65 8.28 -2.26
N ILE A 48 1.81 8.08 -1.68
CA ILE A 48 1.98 7.68 -0.29
C ILE A 48 2.46 8.86 0.56
N THR A 49 2.29 8.73 1.87
CA THR A 49 2.63 9.80 2.83
C THR A 49 4.13 9.93 3.07
N ALA A 50 4.90 8.91 2.76
CA ALA A 50 6.36 8.90 2.90
C ALA A 50 6.96 7.88 1.95
N ALA A 51 8.15 8.15 1.46
CA ALA A 51 8.84 7.32 0.47
C ALA A 51 9.60 6.12 1.08
N SER A 52 9.29 5.74 2.31
CA SER A 52 9.91 4.60 3.02
C SER A 52 8.85 3.67 3.59
N CYS A 53 9.20 2.40 3.77
CA CYS A 53 8.28 1.33 4.17
C CYS A 53 7.62 1.58 5.52
N ALA A 54 8.41 1.79 6.58
CA ALA A 54 7.86 1.92 7.94
C ALA A 54 6.96 3.15 8.13
N PRO A 55 7.34 4.36 7.69
CA PRO A 55 6.47 5.52 7.80
C PRO A 55 5.17 5.38 6.99
N ALA A 56 5.26 4.88 5.76
CA ALA A 56 4.09 4.69 4.91
C ALA A 56 3.14 3.63 5.47
N ARG A 57 3.66 2.52 5.96
CA ARG A 57 2.86 1.45 6.59
C ARG A 57 2.23 1.89 7.91
N ALA A 58 2.95 2.65 8.73
CA ALA A 58 2.39 3.25 9.93
C ALA A 58 1.21 4.16 9.60
N SER A 59 1.33 5.00 8.57
CA SER A 59 0.23 5.84 8.09
C SER A 59 -0.96 5.00 7.61
N LEU A 60 -0.71 3.94 6.88
CA LEU A 60 -1.73 3.04 6.36
C LEU A 60 -2.55 2.39 7.48
N PHE A 61 -1.88 1.90 8.53
CA PHE A 61 -2.52 1.19 9.62
C PHE A 61 -3.12 2.08 10.71
N THR A 62 -2.69 3.33 10.80
CA THR A 62 -3.19 4.27 11.81
C THR A 62 -4.13 5.33 11.26
N GLY A 63 -4.12 5.57 9.96
CA GLY A 63 -4.80 6.71 9.35
C GLY A 63 -4.14 8.06 9.62
N HIS A 64 -2.93 8.06 10.18
CA HIS A 64 -2.19 9.28 10.55
C HIS A 64 -0.98 9.50 9.67
N TYR A 65 -0.61 10.77 9.48
CA TYR A 65 0.61 11.14 8.78
C TYR A 65 1.87 10.83 9.63
N PRO A 66 3.05 10.69 8.99
CA PRO A 66 4.28 10.34 9.70
C PRO A 66 4.65 11.27 10.85
N HIS A 67 4.40 12.57 10.73
CA HIS A 67 4.66 13.51 11.83
C HIS A 67 3.76 13.28 13.06
N THR A 68 2.60 12.67 12.87
CA THR A 68 1.70 12.30 13.97
C THR A 68 2.09 10.95 14.58
N THR A 69 2.45 9.96 13.75
CA THR A 69 2.89 8.64 14.24
C THR A 69 4.26 8.71 14.91
N GLY A 70 5.09 9.70 14.56
CA GLY A 70 6.48 9.81 15.02
C GLY A 70 7.44 8.87 14.30
N ILE A 71 6.96 8.06 13.34
CA ILE A 71 7.78 7.17 12.53
C ILE A 71 8.10 7.88 11.22
N LEU A 72 9.30 8.46 11.14
CA LEU A 72 9.74 9.26 10.00
C LEU A 72 10.69 8.51 9.08
N ARG A 73 11.34 7.45 9.59
CA ARG A 73 12.34 6.64 8.88
C ARG A 73 12.18 5.17 9.23
N ASN A 74 12.73 4.29 8.40
CA ASN A 74 12.68 2.84 8.65
C ASN A 74 13.39 2.42 9.95
N ALA A 75 14.35 3.22 10.42
CA ALA A 75 15.10 2.96 11.65
C ALA A 75 14.44 3.55 12.91
N ASP A 76 13.31 4.25 12.78
CA ASP A 76 12.64 4.85 13.92
C ASP A 76 12.03 3.76 14.81
N ASN A 77 12.22 3.96 16.10
CA ASN A 77 11.90 2.94 17.10
C ASN A 77 10.38 2.83 17.31
N TRP A 78 9.87 1.64 17.24
CA TRP A 78 8.45 1.30 17.42
C TRP A 78 7.93 1.51 18.86
N THR A 79 8.79 1.97 19.76
CA THR A 79 8.46 2.16 21.18
C THR A 79 7.63 3.39 21.50
N ARG A 80 7.38 4.26 20.54
CA ARG A 80 6.42 5.34 20.73
C ARG A 80 5.05 4.82 20.36
N GLY A 81 4.33 4.33 21.35
CA GLY A 81 3.04 3.66 21.24
C GLY A 81 2.03 4.34 20.34
N TRP A 82 2.17 4.10 19.03
CA TRP A 82 1.11 4.43 18.10
C TRP A 82 0.04 3.34 18.16
N THR A 83 -1.20 3.76 18.21
CA THR A 83 -2.35 2.87 18.20
C THR A 83 -3.04 2.95 16.85
N SER A 84 -3.46 1.82 16.33
CA SER A 84 -4.28 1.78 15.13
C SER A 84 -5.70 2.19 15.47
N ASP A 85 -6.27 3.11 14.70
CA ASP A 85 -7.68 3.46 14.78
C ASP A 85 -8.58 2.37 14.16
N LEU A 86 -7.97 1.28 13.68
CA LEU A 86 -8.66 0.12 13.13
C LEU A 86 -9.00 -0.95 14.19
N GLN A 87 -8.84 -0.66 15.48
CA GLN A 87 -9.22 -1.56 16.56
C GLN A 87 -10.73 -1.61 16.77
#